data_60670866cafb8cb1227c33fe4acbdf50
#
_entry.id   60670866cafb8cb1227c33fe4acbdf50
#
_cell.length_a   1.000
_cell.length_b   1.000
_cell.length_c   1.000
_cell.angle_alpha   90.00
_cell.angle_beta   90.00
_cell.angle_gamma   90.00
#
_symmetry.space_group_name_H-M   'P 1'
#
loop_
_entity.id
_entity.type
_entity.pdbx_description
1 polymer ?
#
loop_
_entity_poly.entity_id
_entity_poly.type
_entity_poly.pdbx_seq_one_letter_code
_entity_poly.pdbx_strand_id
1 'polypeptide(L)'
;KINYITDGDIAGVLTVIGKNPMNDIYYSTGGGPEGVIAAAALSCYGGQIQGRLILNEDEVKRAKNMGITDIKKKYNINDMVKGDVIFCASGVTSGDLAEGIKDIGDKYEVTTFVLHKSEKINKKIKNSYKKWIHCQ
;
A
#
# COMPACT_ATOMS: atom_id res chain seq x y z
N LYS A 1 -5.93 -13.74 -19.07
CA LYS A 1 -4.86 -14.47 -18.35
C LYS A 1 -4.95 -14.14 -16.87
N ILE A 2 -4.84 -15.15 -15.99
CA ILE A 2 -4.83 -14.95 -14.54
C ILE A 2 -3.38 -15.09 -14.06
N ASN A 3 -2.90 -14.11 -13.29
CA ASN A 3 -1.61 -14.14 -12.63
C ASN A 3 -1.87 -14.26 -11.12
N TYR A 4 -1.35 -15.31 -10.50
CA TYR A 4 -1.43 -15.50 -9.06
C TYR A 4 -0.20 -14.88 -8.38
N ILE A 5 -0.44 -14.17 -7.28
CA ILE A 5 0.61 -13.69 -6.39
C ILE A 5 0.44 -14.36 -5.02
N THR A 6 1.53 -14.65 -4.35
CA THR A 6 1.53 -15.39 -3.08
C THR A 6 1.64 -14.47 -1.87
N ASP A 7 2.07 -13.22 -2.07
CA ASP A 7 2.30 -12.25 -1.00
C ASP A 7 2.36 -10.82 -1.57
N GLY A 8 2.21 -9.83 -0.71
CA GLY A 8 2.42 -8.43 -1.09
C GLY A 8 1.17 -7.72 -1.59
N ASP A 9 0.08 -7.69 -0.81
CA ASP A 9 -1.20 -7.05 -1.17
C ASP A 9 -1.04 -5.65 -1.77
N ILE A 10 -0.21 -4.80 -1.17
CA ILE A 10 0.01 -3.43 -1.66
C ILE A 10 0.79 -3.44 -2.99
N ALA A 11 1.81 -4.29 -3.11
CA ALA A 11 2.56 -4.41 -4.36
C ALA A 11 1.66 -4.93 -5.49
N GLY A 12 0.79 -5.91 -5.20
CA GLY A 12 -0.21 -6.42 -6.14
C GLY A 12 -1.16 -5.35 -6.64
N VAL A 13 -1.68 -4.51 -5.74
CA VAL A 13 -2.54 -3.37 -6.10
C VAL A 13 -1.84 -2.39 -7.03
N LEU A 14 -0.54 -2.17 -6.84
CA LEU A 14 0.22 -1.22 -7.68
C LEU A 14 0.46 -1.74 -9.11
N THR A 15 0.24 -3.02 -9.38
CA THR A 15 0.35 -3.59 -10.74
C THR A 15 -0.76 -3.15 -11.69
N VAL A 16 -1.88 -2.63 -11.16
CA VAL A 16 -3.04 -2.18 -11.97
C VAL A 16 -3.02 -0.68 -12.26
N ILE A 17 -1.97 0.03 -11.85
CA ILE A 17 -1.84 1.48 -12.03
C ILE A 17 -0.55 1.86 -12.77
N GLY A 18 -0.48 3.13 -13.20
CA GLY A 18 0.66 3.68 -13.93
C GLY A 18 0.40 3.83 -15.42
N LYS A 19 1.44 4.19 -16.17
CA LYS A 19 1.32 4.42 -17.62
C LYS A 19 1.11 3.13 -18.42
N ASN A 20 1.70 2.04 -17.95
CA ASN A 20 1.62 0.71 -18.58
C ASN A 20 1.33 -0.30 -17.46
N PRO A 21 0.06 -0.43 -17.03
CA PRO A 21 -0.29 -1.37 -15.98
C PRO A 21 -0.03 -2.82 -16.44
N MET A 22 0.49 -3.64 -15.54
CA MET A 22 0.76 -5.05 -15.83
C MET A 22 -0.50 -5.90 -15.80
N ASN A 23 -1.52 -5.45 -15.07
CA ASN A 23 -2.79 -6.13 -14.91
C ASN A 23 -3.95 -5.14 -15.02
N ASP A 24 -5.10 -5.61 -15.50
CA ASP A 24 -6.33 -4.80 -15.64
C ASP A 24 -7.09 -4.70 -14.31
N ILE A 25 -7.04 -5.76 -13.50
CA ILE A 25 -7.77 -5.87 -12.23
C ILE A 25 -6.88 -6.62 -11.22
N TYR A 26 -6.91 -6.16 -9.99
CA TYR A 26 -6.39 -6.88 -8.84
C TYR A 26 -7.54 -7.28 -7.91
N TYR A 27 -7.56 -8.53 -7.48
CA TYR A 27 -8.58 -9.07 -6.57
C TYR A 27 -7.91 -9.88 -5.47
N SER A 28 -8.15 -9.53 -4.22
CA SER A 28 -7.65 -10.28 -3.07
C SER A 28 -8.56 -10.14 -1.84
N THR A 29 -8.24 -10.90 -0.80
CA THR A 29 -8.73 -10.72 0.56
C THR A 29 -7.53 -10.50 1.46
N GLY A 30 -7.53 -9.41 2.22
CA GLY A 30 -6.43 -9.01 3.10
C GLY A 30 -6.93 -8.24 4.30
N GLY A 31 -6.04 -7.67 5.08
CA GLY A 31 -6.37 -6.87 6.25
C GLY A 31 -7.03 -5.54 5.89
N GLY A 32 -7.90 -5.05 6.78
CA GLY A 32 -8.54 -3.74 6.61
C GLY A 32 -7.53 -2.59 6.53
N PRO A 33 -6.48 -2.52 7.36
CA PRO A 33 -5.43 -1.52 7.27
C PRO A 33 -4.72 -1.51 5.91
N GLU A 34 -4.36 -2.69 5.39
CA GLU A 34 -3.71 -2.86 4.08
C GLU A 34 -4.62 -2.37 2.94
N GLY A 35 -5.93 -2.62 3.05
CA GLY A 35 -6.93 -2.11 2.10
C GLY A 35 -6.98 -0.58 2.06
N VAL A 36 -6.88 0.10 3.20
CA VAL A 36 -6.85 1.57 3.29
C VAL A 36 -5.53 2.13 2.76
N ILE A 37 -4.39 1.48 3.05
CA ILE A 37 -3.08 1.87 2.51
C ILE A 37 -3.07 1.72 0.98
N ALA A 38 -3.62 0.62 0.46
CA ALA A 38 -3.78 0.42 -0.98
C ALA A 38 -4.66 1.50 -1.63
N ALA A 39 -5.79 1.86 -0.99
CA ALA A 39 -6.65 2.94 -1.44
C ALA A 39 -5.92 4.30 -1.45
N ALA A 40 -5.07 4.56 -0.44
CA ALA A 40 -4.25 5.75 -0.38
C ALA A 40 -3.28 5.84 -1.59
N ALA A 41 -2.55 4.77 -1.88
CA ALA A 41 -1.67 4.70 -3.03
C ALA A 41 -2.44 4.89 -4.36
N LEU A 42 -3.57 4.17 -4.54
CA LEU A 42 -4.43 4.30 -5.72
C LEU A 42 -4.95 5.72 -5.91
N SER A 43 -5.30 6.41 -4.81
CA SER A 43 -5.81 7.78 -4.89
C SER A 43 -4.81 8.77 -5.49
N CYS A 44 -3.50 8.51 -5.35
CA CYS A 44 -2.44 9.32 -5.95
C CYS A 44 -2.35 9.16 -7.46
N TYR A 45 -2.89 8.06 -8.01
CA TYR A 45 -2.91 7.78 -9.45
C TYR A 45 -4.28 8.02 -10.11
N GLY A 46 -5.32 8.39 -9.33
CA GLY A 46 -6.68 8.42 -9.83
C GLY A 46 -7.28 7.02 -10.07
N GLY A 47 -6.69 6.00 -9.45
CA GLY A 47 -7.18 4.62 -9.51
C GLY A 47 -8.48 4.43 -8.75
N GLN A 48 -9.08 3.25 -8.88
CA GLN A 48 -10.32 2.87 -8.23
C GLN A 48 -10.11 1.63 -7.37
N ILE A 49 -10.85 1.57 -6.27
CA ILE A 49 -10.93 0.39 -5.42
C ILE A 49 -12.35 0.22 -4.90
N GLN A 50 -12.78 -1.01 -4.77
CA GLN A 50 -14.00 -1.35 -4.08
C GLN A 50 -13.72 -2.53 -3.14
N GLY A 51 -14.10 -2.38 -1.88
CA GLY A 51 -13.94 -3.41 -0.87
C GLY A 51 -15.16 -3.58 0.01
N ARG A 52 -15.22 -4.68 0.74
CA ARG A 52 -16.22 -4.93 1.78
C ARG A 52 -15.58 -5.71 2.91
N LEU A 53 -16.12 -5.54 4.12
CA LEU A 53 -15.71 -6.30 5.27
C LEU A 53 -16.23 -7.74 5.16
N ILE A 54 -15.36 -8.71 5.47
CA ILE A 54 -15.70 -10.12 5.64
C ILE A 54 -15.43 -10.42 7.12
N LEU A 55 -16.50 -10.51 7.92
CA LEU A 55 -16.42 -10.56 9.37
C LEU A 55 -17.11 -11.82 9.90
N ASN A 56 -16.52 -12.43 10.90
CA ASN A 56 -17.20 -13.45 11.72
C ASN A 56 -18.14 -12.79 12.74
N GLU A 57 -18.88 -13.57 13.53
CA GLU A 57 -19.90 -13.06 14.46
C GLU A 57 -19.35 -12.12 15.52
N ASP A 58 -18.16 -12.39 16.06
CA ASP A 58 -17.54 -11.55 17.10
C ASP A 58 -16.96 -10.26 16.51
N GLU A 59 -16.41 -10.33 15.32
CA GLU A 59 -15.95 -9.15 14.55
C GLU A 59 -17.14 -8.26 14.19
N VAL A 60 -18.28 -8.82 13.84
CA VAL A 60 -19.53 -8.07 13.61
C VAL A 60 -19.94 -7.28 14.86
N LYS A 61 -19.89 -7.89 16.05
CA LYS A 61 -20.19 -7.20 17.31
C LYS A 61 -19.20 -6.05 17.56
N ARG A 62 -17.91 -6.32 17.35
CA ARG A 62 -16.86 -5.29 17.50
C ARG A 62 -17.06 -4.14 16.52
N ALA A 63 -17.32 -4.44 15.24
CA ALA A 63 -17.57 -3.44 14.21
C ALA A 63 -18.76 -2.53 14.56
N LYS A 64 -19.86 -3.12 15.04
CA LYS A 64 -21.03 -2.36 15.51
C LYS A 64 -20.70 -1.44 16.70
N ASN A 65 -19.93 -1.93 17.66
CA ASN A 65 -19.48 -1.12 18.80
C ASN A 65 -18.56 0.03 18.39
N MET A 66 -17.85 -0.10 17.26
CA MET A 66 -17.04 0.94 16.64
C MET A 66 -17.84 1.90 15.74
N GLY A 67 -19.17 1.75 15.67
CA GLY A 67 -20.05 2.62 14.90
C GLY A 67 -20.28 2.19 13.44
N ILE A 68 -19.85 0.99 13.05
CA ILE A 68 -20.13 0.44 11.72
C ILE A 68 -21.53 -0.18 11.74
N THR A 69 -22.51 0.55 11.26
CA THR A 69 -23.93 0.13 11.25
C THR A 69 -24.28 -0.76 10.07
N ASP A 70 -23.74 -0.47 8.89
CA ASP A 70 -23.93 -1.29 7.69
C ASP A 70 -22.71 -2.17 7.42
N ILE A 71 -22.80 -3.42 7.87
CA ILE A 71 -21.76 -4.45 7.73
C ILE A 71 -21.59 -4.92 6.27
N LYS A 72 -22.64 -4.76 5.47
CA LYS A 72 -22.63 -5.16 4.05
C LYS A 72 -22.20 -4.03 3.12
N LYS A 73 -21.88 -2.87 3.67
CA LYS A 73 -21.44 -1.71 2.89
C LYS A 73 -20.28 -2.07 1.97
N LYS A 74 -20.37 -1.64 0.73
CA LYS A 74 -19.25 -1.61 -0.20
C LYS A 74 -18.56 -0.25 -0.06
N TYR A 75 -17.31 -0.29 0.32
CA TYR A 75 -16.46 0.89 0.46
C TYR A 75 -15.78 1.18 -0.87
N ASN A 76 -15.84 2.40 -1.31
CA ASN A 76 -15.07 2.91 -2.45
C ASN A 76 -13.87 3.75 -1.97
N ILE A 77 -13.07 4.23 -2.90
CA ILE A 77 -11.86 5.00 -2.57
C ILE A 77 -12.15 6.23 -1.70
N ASN A 78 -13.27 6.93 -1.94
CA ASN A 78 -13.65 8.14 -1.19
C ASN A 78 -14.20 7.83 0.22
N ASP A 79 -14.67 6.61 0.46
CA ASP A 79 -15.02 6.15 1.80
C ASP A 79 -13.79 5.88 2.66
N MET A 80 -12.70 5.41 2.03
CA MET A 80 -11.47 4.98 2.71
C MET A 80 -10.46 6.11 2.88
N VAL A 81 -10.38 7.02 1.91
CA VAL A 81 -9.34 8.05 1.84
C VAL A 81 -9.96 9.42 1.56
N LYS A 82 -9.63 10.40 2.40
CA LYS A 82 -10.10 11.78 2.27
C LYS A 82 -8.93 12.76 2.29
N GLY A 83 -9.09 13.87 1.55
CA GLY A 83 -8.10 14.95 1.50
C GLY A 83 -6.88 14.63 0.65
N ASP A 84 -5.79 15.31 0.96
CA ASP A 84 -4.51 15.09 0.30
C ASP A 84 -3.78 13.91 0.93
N VAL A 85 -2.98 13.23 0.11
CA VAL A 85 -2.34 11.96 0.49
C VAL A 85 -0.89 11.96 0.06
N ILE A 86 -0.03 11.57 0.98
CA ILE A 86 1.34 11.15 0.70
C ILE A 86 1.44 9.65 1.02
N PHE A 87 1.88 8.87 0.05
CA PHE A 87 2.19 7.45 0.24
C PHE A 87 3.69 7.26 0.09
N CYS A 88 4.30 6.59 1.07
CA CYS A 88 5.72 6.25 1.06
C CYS A 88 5.90 4.77 1.40
N ALA A 89 6.72 4.07 0.62
CA ALA A 89 7.10 2.70 0.89
C ALA A 89 8.61 2.51 0.70
N SER A 90 9.31 2.11 1.75
CA SER A 90 10.74 1.79 1.70
C SER A 90 10.93 0.28 1.57
N GLY A 91 11.79 -0.14 0.65
CA GLY A 91 12.13 -1.54 0.48
C GLY A 91 13.01 -2.04 1.61
N VAL A 92 12.57 -3.07 2.33
CA VAL A 92 13.41 -3.83 3.27
C VAL A 92 14.06 -4.99 2.53
N THR A 93 13.25 -5.78 1.84
CA THR A 93 13.68 -6.80 0.88
C THR A 93 13.38 -6.30 -0.54
N SER A 94 14.11 -6.81 -1.53
CA SER A 94 13.86 -6.44 -2.93
C SER A 94 12.54 -7.03 -3.42
N GLY A 95 11.75 -6.18 -4.08
CA GLY A 95 10.49 -6.54 -4.71
C GLY A 95 10.17 -5.57 -5.85
N ASP A 96 9.01 -5.75 -6.48
CA ASP A 96 8.61 -4.99 -7.68
C ASP A 96 8.47 -3.49 -7.40
N LEU A 97 8.09 -3.12 -6.19
CA LEU A 97 7.88 -1.73 -5.79
C LEU A 97 9.18 -0.98 -5.54
N ALA A 98 10.09 -1.58 -4.77
CA ALA A 98 11.35 -0.95 -4.38
C ALA A 98 12.46 -1.99 -4.21
N GLU A 99 13.71 -1.57 -4.44
CA GLU A 99 14.88 -2.35 -4.09
C GLU A 99 14.99 -2.47 -2.56
N GLY A 100 15.44 -3.62 -2.07
CA GLY A 100 15.73 -3.83 -0.67
C GLY A 100 16.92 -3.02 -0.18
N ILE A 101 17.12 -3.00 1.12
CA ILE A 101 18.26 -2.34 1.75
C ILE A 101 19.55 -2.98 1.25
N LYS A 102 20.49 -2.15 0.79
CA LYS A 102 21.83 -2.58 0.39
C LYS A 102 22.85 -2.17 1.43
N ASP A 103 23.65 -3.13 1.85
CA ASP A 103 24.84 -2.86 2.67
C ASP A 103 26.00 -2.43 1.76
N ILE A 104 26.48 -1.20 1.92
CA ILE A 104 27.55 -0.60 1.12
C ILE A 104 28.75 -0.17 1.99
N GLY A 105 29.18 -1.06 2.88
CA GLY A 105 30.32 -0.84 3.76
C GLY A 105 29.94 -0.12 5.06
N ASP A 106 30.24 1.16 5.18
CA ASP A 106 29.93 1.98 6.37
C ASP A 106 28.49 2.55 6.37
N LYS A 107 27.71 2.26 5.30
CA LYS A 107 26.36 2.79 5.08
C LYS A 107 25.38 1.73 4.65
N TYR A 108 24.09 2.05 4.82
CA TYR A 108 22.98 1.39 4.15
C TYR A 108 22.41 2.29 3.07
N GLU A 109 22.20 1.76 1.87
CA GLU A 109 21.41 2.42 0.82
C GLU A 109 19.98 1.92 0.91
N VAL A 110 19.02 2.85 0.95
CA VAL A 110 17.59 2.57 1.04
C VAL A 110 16.87 3.21 -0.14
N THR A 111 16.02 2.44 -0.80
CA THR A 111 15.14 2.92 -1.85
C THR A 111 13.74 3.12 -1.29
N THR A 112 13.18 4.33 -1.45
CA THR A 112 11.82 4.68 -1.05
C THR A 112 11.01 5.08 -2.28
N PHE A 113 9.87 4.47 -2.45
CA PHE A 113 8.87 4.86 -3.43
C PHE A 113 7.95 5.89 -2.80
N VAL A 114 7.73 7.02 -3.48
CA VAL A 114 6.98 8.17 -2.97
C VAL A 114 5.92 8.60 -3.97
N LEU A 115 4.70 8.72 -3.48
CA LEU A 115 3.56 9.30 -4.19
C LEU A 115 3.01 10.48 -3.39
N HIS A 116 2.61 11.54 -4.08
CA HIS A 116 1.85 12.65 -3.49
C HIS A 116 0.71 13.04 -4.41
N LYS A 117 -0.51 13.04 -3.88
CA LYS A 117 -1.73 13.20 -4.67
C LYS A 117 -1.85 14.60 -5.29
N SER A 118 -1.78 15.65 -4.49
CA SER A 118 -1.96 17.03 -4.95
C SER A 118 -0.82 17.49 -5.85
N GLU A 119 0.42 17.18 -5.48
CA GLU A 119 1.62 17.56 -6.23
C GLU A 119 1.93 16.63 -7.41
N LYS A 120 1.13 15.57 -7.59
CA LYS A 120 1.32 14.55 -8.64
C LYS A 120 2.74 13.97 -8.66
N ILE A 121 3.34 13.84 -7.46
CA ILE A 121 4.65 13.24 -7.33
C ILE A 121 4.53 11.72 -7.47
N ASN A 122 5.41 11.15 -8.29
CA ASN A 122 5.64 9.71 -8.44
C ASN A 122 7.10 9.50 -8.72
N LYS A 123 7.86 9.11 -7.70
CA LYS A 123 9.30 8.91 -7.83
C LYS A 123 9.85 7.88 -6.87
N LYS A 124 11.00 7.30 -7.25
CA LYS A 124 11.84 6.51 -6.35
C LYS A 124 13.00 7.39 -5.87
N ILE A 125 13.23 7.41 -4.58
CA ILE A 125 14.30 8.17 -3.93
C ILE A 125 15.29 7.17 -3.34
N LYS A 126 16.57 7.32 -3.64
CA LYS A 126 17.65 6.55 -3.02
C LYS A 126 18.41 7.44 -2.05
N ASN A 127 18.54 7.00 -0.81
CA ASN A 127 19.32 7.68 0.22
C ASN A 127 20.28 6.72 0.89
N SER A 128 21.43 7.24 1.30
CA SER A 128 22.42 6.49 2.07
C SER A 128 22.48 6.99 3.52
N TYR A 129 22.45 6.07 4.44
CA TYR A 129 22.49 6.33 5.88
C TYR A 129 23.70 5.65 6.49
N LYS A 130 24.46 6.36 7.32
CA LYS A 130 25.57 5.75 8.08
C LYS A 130 25.03 4.65 8.99
N LYS A 131 25.77 3.56 9.08
CA LYS A 131 25.49 2.54 10.08
C LYS A 131 25.67 3.13 11.47
N TRP A 132 24.72 2.85 12.36
CA TRP A 132 24.91 3.15 13.77
C TRP A 132 25.97 2.20 14.32
N ILE A 133 27.10 2.75 14.70
CA ILE A 133 28.09 1.99 15.48
C ILE A 133 27.53 1.96 16.90
N HIS A 134 27.04 0.79 17.32
CA HIS A 134 26.81 0.59 18.75
C HIS A 134 28.18 0.68 19.43
N CYS A 135 28.43 1.78 20.15
CA CYS A 135 29.49 1.79 21.15
C CYS A 135 29.11 0.74 22.19
N GLN A 136 29.88 -0.35 22.24
CA GLN A 136 29.84 -1.34 23.30
C GLN A 136 30.39 -0.70 24.58
#